data_cde67e32c69773ed5c1e358831e84029
#
_entry.id   cde67e32c69773ed5c1e358831e84029
#
_cell.length_a   1.000
_cell.length_b   1.000
_cell.length_c   1.000
_cell.angle_alpha   90.00
_cell.angle_beta   90.00
_cell.angle_gamma   90.00
#
_symmetry.space_group_name_H-M   'P 1'
#
loop_
_entity.id
_entity.type
_entity.pdbx_description
1 polymer ?
#
loop_
_entity_poly.entity_id
_entity_poly.type
_entity_poly.pdbx_seq_one_letter_code
_entity_poly.pdbx_strand_id
1 'polypeptide(L)'
;MGFDDSNRDVMRQTLIKQAKYAFPSLSWKSESPLWVGFRPLSPDGVPFTGKDHKIQNLFVSCGHGSNGWTTSAGTGKLLAKIISDDDLTDNEKKIAELLKTDRYNFN
;
A
#
# COMPACT_ATOMS: atom_id res chain seq x y z
N MET A 1 -7.53 10.57 -13.30
CA MET A 1 -7.24 10.52 -11.86
C MET A 1 -6.65 11.86 -11.49
N GLY A 2 -7.30 12.63 -10.63
CA GLY A 2 -6.89 13.99 -10.26
C GLY A 2 -6.70 14.11 -8.75
N PHE A 3 -6.11 15.22 -8.34
CA PHE A 3 -5.98 15.63 -6.95
C PHE A 3 -7.23 16.39 -6.46
N ASP A 4 -8.40 16.02 -7.01
CA ASP A 4 -9.68 16.65 -6.66
C ASP A 4 -10.19 16.07 -5.33
N ASP A 5 -10.38 16.94 -4.36
CA ASP A 5 -10.91 16.63 -3.03
C ASP A 5 -12.27 17.30 -2.77
N SER A 6 -12.93 17.82 -3.82
CA SER A 6 -14.18 18.58 -3.72
C SER A 6 -15.36 17.80 -3.13
N ASN A 7 -15.34 16.47 -3.20
CA ASN A 7 -16.42 15.60 -2.72
C ASN A 7 -16.24 15.10 -1.27
N ARG A 8 -15.44 15.75 -0.45
CA ARG A 8 -15.10 15.31 0.92
C ARG A 8 -16.32 15.09 1.80
N ASP A 9 -17.27 16.02 1.80
CA ASP A 9 -18.44 15.94 2.67
C ASP A 9 -19.41 14.84 2.26
N VAL A 10 -19.62 14.63 0.96
CA VAL A 10 -20.44 13.53 0.43
C VAL A 10 -19.84 12.17 0.81
N MET A 11 -18.51 12.03 0.65
CA MET A 11 -17.81 10.80 1.03
C MET A 11 -17.88 10.55 2.53
N ARG A 12 -17.69 11.59 3.35
CA ARG A 12 -17.84 11.51 4.81
C ARG A 12 -19.21 11.01 5.22
N GLN A 13 -20.27 11.61 4.69
CA GLN A 13 -21.65 11.21 5.00
C GLN A 13 -21.91 9.75 4.61
N THR A 14 -21.41 9.34 3.44
CA THR A 14 -21.54 7.97 2.97
C THR A 14 -20.83 6.99 3.90
N LEU A 15 -19.58 7.28 4.30
CA LEU A 15 -18.82 6.43 5.22
C LEU A 15 -19.50 6.33 6.59
N ILE A 16 -19.97 7.43 7.13
CA ILE A 16 -20.71 7.44 8.42
C ILE A 16 -21.98 6.60 8.32
N LYS A 17 -22.74 6.73 7.22
CA LYS A 17 -23.96 5.95 7.00
C LYS A 17 -23.66 4.44 6.94
N GLN A 18 -22.62 4.04 6.19
CA GLN A 18 -22.20 2.64 6.11
C GLN A 18 -21.71 2.10 7.45
N ALA A 19 -20.93 2.88 8.18
CA ALA A 19 -20.42 2.50 9.49
C ALA A 19 -21.56 2.33 10.51
N LYS A 20 -22.54 3.23 10.54
CA LYS A 20 -23.74 3.10 11.39
C LYS A 20 -24.58 1.88 11.05
N TYR A 21 -24.67 1.54 9.77
CA TYR A 21 -25.36 0.32 9.32
C TYR A 21 -24.62 -0.94 9.79
N ALA A 22 -23.30 -0.99 9.63
CA ALA A 22 -22.49 -2.14 10.03
C ALA A 22 -22.37 -2.31 11.55
N PHE A 23 -22.38 -1.20 12.32
CA PHE A 23 -22.17 -1.19 13.77
C PHE A 23 -23.23 -0.33 14.48
N PRO A 24 -24.50 -0.76 14.50
CA PRO A 24 -25.60 0.06 15.03
C PRO A 24 -25.51 0.29 16.54
N SER A 25 -24.81 -0.57 17.27
CA SER A 25 -24.64 -0.45 18.74
C SER A 25 -23.55 0.52 19.19
N LEU A 26 -22.72 1.02 18.24
CA LEU A 26 -21.65 1.96 18.60
C LEU A 26 -22.19 3.37 18.83
N SER A 27 -21.59 4.06 19.80
CA SER A 27 -21.86 5.48 20.02
C SER A 27 -21.10 6.33 18.99
N TRP A 28 -21.85 7.10 18.21
CA TRP A 28 -21.32 7.98 17.15
C TRP A 28 -21.37 9.46 17.59
N LYS A 29 -21.13 9.73 18.87
CA LYS A 29 -21.25 11.07 19.47
C LYS A 29 -20.00 11.94 19.28
N SER A 30 -18.85 11.32 19.03
CA SER A 30 -17.60 12.07 18.82
C SER A 30 -17.49 12.54 17.38
N GLU A 31 -17.19 13.83 17.22
CA GLU A 31 -16.79 14.36 15.91
C GLU A 31 -15.40 13.84 15.55
N SER A 32 -15.30 13.22 14.39
CA SER A 32 -14.03 12.80 13.82
C SER A 32 -13.61 13.81 12.76
N PRO A 33 -12.38 14.36 12.81
CA PRO A 33 -11.91 15.24 11.77
C PRO A 33 -11.87 14.48 10.44
N LEU A 34 -12.34 15.13 9.38
CA LEU A 34 -12.25 14.56 8.03
C LEU A 34 -10.79 14.61 7.58
N TRP A 35 -10.26 13.46 7.24
CA TRP A 35 -8.95 13.33 6.63
C TRP A 35 -9.07 12.67 5.24
N VAL A 36 -8.36 13.21 4.27
CA VAL A 36 -8.30 12.70 2.91
C VAL A 36 -6.83 12.61 2.51
N GLY A 37 -6.44 11.53 1.86
CA GLY A 37 -5.08 11.32 1.38
C GLY A 37 -5.05 10.59 0.05
N PHE A 38 -3.92 10.72 -0.65
CA PHE A 38 -3.68 10.02 -1.89
C PHE A 38 -3.07 8.64 -1.62
N ARG A 39 -3.47 7.66 -2.43
CA ARG A 39 -2.92 6.31 -2.36
C ARG A 39 -1.74 6.21 -3.32
N PRO A 40 -0.58 5.72 -2.87
CA PRO A 40 0.57 5.50 -3.72
C PRO A 40 0.30 4.27 -4.61
N LEU A 41 -0.15 4.50 -5.83
CA LEU A 41 -0.38 3.45 -6.82
C LEU A 41 0.82 3.32 -7.74
N SER A 42 1.27 2.09 -7.96
CA SER A 42 2.14 1.76 -9.08
C SER A 42 1.35 1.72 -10.39
N PRO A 43 1.98 1.79 -11.57
CA PRO A 43 1.27 1.78 -12.85
C PRO A 43 0.41 0.54 -13.11
N ASP A 44 0.83 -0.61 -12.59
CA ASP A 44 0.14 -1.90 -12.73
C ASP A 44 -0.66 -2.31 -11.48
N GLY A 45 -0.67 -1.49 -10.44
CA GLY A 45 -1.31 -1.81 -9.16
C GLY A 45 -0.54 -2.82 -8.30
N VAL A 46 0.61 -3.32 -8.76
CA VAL A 46 1.49 -4.24 -8.01
C VAL A 46 2.57 -3.43 -7.30
N PRO A 47 2.80 -3.58 -5.99
CA PRO A 47 3.80 -2.82 -5.28
C PRO A 47 5.22 -3.11 -5.78
N PHE A 48 6.14 -2.18 -5.53
CA PHE A 48 7.56 -2.40 -5.67
C PHE A 48 8.14 -2.80 -4.31
N THR A 49 8.83 -3.93 -4.25
CA THR A 49 9.52 -4.37 -3.02
C THR A 49 10.80 -5.11 -3.42
N GLY A 50 11.95 -4.58 -3.01
CA GLY A 50 13.24 -5.18 -3.30
C GLY A 50 14.39 -4.20 -3.34
N LYS A 51 15.53 -4.68 -3.81
CA LYS A 51 16.74 -3.88 -4.01
C LYS A 51 16.62 -3.06 -5.30
N ASP A 52 17.09 -1.84 -5.28
CA ASP A 52 17.22 -1.02 -6.48
C ASP A 52 18.37 -1.57 -7.37
N HIS A 53 18.16 -1.59 -8.68
CA HIS A 53 19.12 -2.14 -9.62
C HIS A 53 20.21 -1.14 -10.04
N LYS A 54 19.99 0.16 -9.86
CA LYS A 54 20.92 1.24 -10.25
C LYS A 54 21.71 1.78 -9.06
N ILE A 55 21.07 1.84 -7.89
CA ILE A 55 21.65 2.46 -6.71
C ILE A 55 22.02 1.38 -5.70
N GLN A 56 23.32 1.28 -5.43
CA GLN A 56 23.83 0.32 -4.43
C GLN A 56 23.29 0.66 -3.03
N ASN A 57 22.91 -0.35 -2.26
CA ASN A 57 22.39 -0.23 -0.90
C ASN A 57 21.04 0.52 -0.78
N LEU A 58 20.34 0.78 -1.89
CA LEU A 58 18.97 1.25 -1.86
C LEU A 58 17.99 0.07 -1.92
N PHE A 59 17.06 0.05 -0.98
CA PHE A 59 15.96 -0.90 -0.94
C PHE A 59 14.64 -0.13 -0.91
N VAL A 60 13.65 -0.63 -1.63
CA VAL A 60 12.38 0.05 -1.85
C VAL A 60 11.22 -0.84 -1.42
N SER A 61 10.23 -0.27 -0.76
CA SER A 61 8.91 -0.88 -0.56
C SER A 61 7.86 0.21 -0.69
N CYS A 62 7.18 0.28 -1.83
CA CYS A 62 6.21 1.34 -2.12
C CYS A 62 5.15 0.90 -3.14
N GLY A 63 4.19 1.78 -3.41
CA GLY A 63 3.19 1.54 -4.45
C GLY A 63 2.08 0.54 -4.06
N HIS A 64 1.86 0.30 -2.77
CA HIS A 64 0.91 -0.71 -2.26
C HIS A 64 -0.57 -0.33 -2.44
N GLY A 65 -0.88 0.85 -2.94
CA GLY A 65 -2.24 1.30 -3.18
C GLY A 65 -3.12 1.28 -1.93
N SER A 66 -4.28 0.65 -2.03
CA SER A 66 -5.21 0.47 -0.91
C SER A 66 -4.85 -0.69 0.03
N ASN A 67 -3.96 -1.57 -0.39
CA ASN A 67 -3.66 -2.84 0.29
C ASN A 67 -2.40 -2.78 1.17
N GLY A 68 -1.79 -1.60 1.32
CA GLY A 68 -0.53 -1.44 2.05
C GLY A 68 -0.57 -1.98 3.48
N TRP A 69 -1.65 -1.71 4.21
CA TRP A 69 -1.84 -2.25 5.56
C TRP A 69 -1.88 -3.79 5.57
N THR A 70 -2.70 -4.37 4.69
CA THR A 70 -2.90 -5.83 4.61
C THR A 70 -1.63 -6.57 4.19
N THR A 71 -0.86 -5.99 3.27
CA THR A 71 0.34 -6.63 2.71
C THR A 71 1.62 -6.30 3.47
N SER A 72 1.59 -5.34 4.40
CA SER A 72 2.78 -4.80 5.09
C SER A 72 3.64 -5.87 5.76
N ALA A 73 3.03 -6.82 6.48
CA ALA A 73 3.76 -7.86 7.18
C ALA A 73 4.49 -8.80 6.20
N GLY A 74 3.84 -9.18 5.10
CA GLY A 74 4.42 -10.06 4.08
C GLY A 74 5.55 -9.39 3.30
N THR A 75 5.30 -8.18 2.81
CA THR A 75 6.31 -7.41 2.06
C THR A 75 7.47 -6.96 2.94
N GLY A 76 7.21 -6.59 4.19
CA GLY A 76 8.25 -6.26 5.17
C GLY A 76 9.15 -7.44 5.50
N LYS A 77 8.58 -8.63 5.71
CA LYS A 77 9.35 -9.87 5.93
C LYS A 77 10.21 -10.21 4.72
N LEU A 78 9.65 -10.13 3.51
CA LEU A 78 10.38 -10.38 2.27
C LEU A 78 11.54 -9.39 2.11
N LEU A 79 11.27 -8.10 2.32
CA LEU A 79 12.30 -7.06 2.22
C LEU A 79 13.41 -7.25 3.24
N ALA A 80 13.07 -7.61 4.48
CA ALA A 80 14.07 -7.89 5.52
C ALA A 80 15.02 -9.01 5.09
N LYS A 81 14.50 -10.12 4.55
CA LYS A 81 15.32 -11.21 4.02
C LYS A 81 16.23 -10.75 2.87
N ILE A 82 15.70 -9.92 1.95
CA ILE A 82 16.50 -9.37 0.83
C ILE A 82 17.63 -8.47 1.34
N ILE A 83 17.36 -7.67 2.38
CA ILE A 83 18.38 -6.80 2.99
C ILE A 83 19.48 -7.61 3.69
N SER A 84 19.08 -8.67 4.39
CA SER A 84 20.01 -9.54 5.15
C SER A 84 20.70 -10.60 4.28
N ASP A 85 20.37 -10.66 3.00
CA ASP A 85 20.86 -11.69 2.06
C ASP A 85 20.53 -13.12 2.53
N ASP A 86 19.35 -13.28 3.17
CA ASP A 86 18.86 -14.56 3.65
C ASP A 86 18.29 -15.40 2.50
N ASP A 87 18.32 -16.72 2.67
CA ASP A 87 17.71 -17.65 1.71
C ASP A 87 16.20 -17.44 1.57
N LEU A 88 15.77 -17.25 0.33
CA LEU A 88 14.35 -17.18 -0.03
C LEU A 88 13.85 -18.57 -0.43
N THR A 89 12.66 -18.92 0.05
CA THR A 89 11.92 -20.08 -0.45
C THR A 89 11.54 -19.88 -1.92
N ASP A 90 11.18 -20.95 -2.63
CA ASP A 90 10.78 -20.85 -4.04
C ASP A 90 9.56 -19.94 -4.27
N ASN A 91 8.62 -19.92 -3.32
CA ASN A 91 7.49 -18.99 -3.36
C ASN A 91 7.93 -17.53 -3.14
N GLU A 92 8.82 -17.29 -2.18
CA GLU A 92 9.36 -15.95 -1.93
C GLU A 92 10.17 -15.43 -3.13
N LYS A 93 10.94 -16.28 -3.82
CA LYS A 93 11.63 -15.94 -5.06
C LYS A 93 10.67 -15.51 -6.17
N LYS A 94 9.58 -16.26 -6.36
CA LYS A 94 8.54 -15.90 -7.34
C LYS A 94 7.87 -14.56 -7.00
N ILE A 95 7.57 -14.33 -5.73
CA ILE A 95 6.98 -13.06 -5.27
C ILE A 95 7.99 -11.93 -5.46
N ALA A 96 9.26 -12.10 -5.06
CA ALA A 96 10.30 -11.10 -5.24
C ALA A 96 10.47 -10.70 -6.71
N GLU A 97 10.41 -11.66 -7.63
CA GLU A 97 10.49 -11.40 -9.08
C GLU A 97 9.30 -10.55 -9.58
N LEU A 98 8.09 -10.80 -9.07
CA LEU A 98 6.91 -9.99 -9.39
C LEU A 98 6.98 -8.57 -8.83
N LEU A 99 7.62 -8.40 -7.67
CA LEU A 99 7.67 -7.13 -6.95
C LEU A 99 8.94 -6.30 -7.24
N LYS A 100 9.85 -6.80 -8.08
CA LYS A 100 11.14 -6.14 -8.33
C LYS A 100 11.01 -4.72 -8.87
N THR A 101 11.99 -3.88 -8.53
CA THR A 101 11.99 -2.44 -8.85
C THR A 101 12.24 -2.14 -10.31
N ASP A 102 12.90 -3.04 -11.04
CA ASP A 102 13.30 -2.90 -12.44
C ASP A 102 12.35 -3.54 -13.44
N ARG A 103 11.17 -4.00 -13.01
CA ARG A 103 10.16 -4.58 -13.92
C ARG A 103 9.63 -3.61 -14.97
N TYR A 104 9.85 -2.31 -14.76
CA TYR A 104 9.67 -1.28 -15.77
C TYR A 104 11.02 -0.69 -16.15
N ASN A 105 11.34 -0.75 -17.42
CA ASN A 105 12.47 0.01 -17.97
C ASN A 105 12.06 1.48 -18.10
N PHE A 106 12.25 2.24 -17.04
CA PHE A 106 12.24 3.70 -17.14
C PHE A 106 13.59 4.14 -17.72
N ASN A 107 13.64 4.25 -19.05
CA ASN A 107 14.75 4.89 -19.77
C ASN A 107 14.69 6.40 -19.60
#